data_79fbc474028ec30adbffd10456acfd39
#
_entry.id   79fbc474028ec30adbffd10456acfd39
#
_cell.length_a   1.000
_cell.length_b   1.000
_cell.length_c   1.000
_cell.angle_alpha   90.00
_cell.angle_beta   90.00
_cell.angle_gamma   90.00
#
_symmetry.space_group_name_H-M   'P 1'
#
loop_
_entity.id
_entity.type
_entity.pdbx_description
1 polymer ?
#
loop_
_entity_poly.entity_id
_entity_poly.type
_entity_poly.pdbx_seq_one_letter_code
_entity_poly.pdbx_strand_id
1 'polypeptide(L)'
;MARVAQGDVLPAGHREISARLVRARANARALSGPPEGLPDSLDEAYLLQAQSIADWDDDVVGWKVGGVPAAYLDRFDEKYLAGPIFARSVRTVEQGGCADMPVFDGGFAAIEPEYVFRLGHTDEEDRLYIGAEIASSPIPKINDYGPTAVISDFGNNNGLLIGPEIADWRTIDGAAKVTTHIDGECI
;
A
#
# COMPACT_ATOMS: atom_id res chain seq x y z
N MET A 1 -14.51 0.48 -2.41
CA MET A 1 -14.23 -0.56 -1.40
C MET A 1 -15.15 -1.72 -1.69
N ALA A 2 -14.57 -2.86 -2.10
CA ALA A 2 -15.33 -4.10 -2.23
C ALA A 2 -15.97 -4.41 -0.87
N ARG A 3 -17.29 -4.65 -0.86
CA ARG A 3 -17.99 -5.14 0.34
C ARG A 3 -17.60 -6.61 0.49
N VAL A 4 -16.67 -6.91 1.39
CA VAL A 4 -16.52 -8.28 1.89
C VAL A 4 -17.85 -8.62 2.58
N ALA A 5 -18.66 -9.48 1.96
CA ALA A 5 -19.91 -9.91 2.53
C ALA A 5 -19.61 -10.70 3.81
N GLN A 6 -20.34 -10.41 4.91
CA GLN A 6 -20.26 -11.21 6.13
C GLN A 6 -20.70 -12.64 5.80
N GLY A 7 -19.75 -13.57 5.67
CA GLY A 7 -20.03 -14.98 5.41
C GLY A 7 -19.05 -15.66 4.46
N ASP A 8 -18.23 -14.92 3.72
CA ASP A 8 -17.25 -15.53 2.83
C ASP A 8 -16.10 -16.15 3.61
N VAL A 9 -15.95 -17.45 3.49
CA VAL A 9 -14.88 -18.20 4.17
C VAL A 9 -13.68 -18.26 3.26
N LEU A 10 -12.56 -17.71 3.70
CA LEU A 10 -11.30 -17.79 2.96
C LEU A 10 -10.91 -19.27 2.71
N PRO A 11 -10.64 -19.67 1.46
CA PRO A 11 -10.17 -21.02 1.14
C PRO A 11 -8.93 -21.41 1.95
N ALA A 12 -8.80 -22.69 2.30
CA ALA A 12 -7.69 -23.16 3.14
C ALA A 12 -6.32 -22.83 2.54
N GLY A 13 -6.15 -22.96 1.21
CA GLY A 13 -4.93 -22.59 0.51
C GLY A 13 -4.60 -21.10 0.63
N HIS A 14 -5.60 -20.22 0.52
CA HIS A 14 -5.39 -18.77 0.69
C HIS A 14 -5.05 -18.40 2.13
N ARG A 15 -5.55 -19.16 3.13
CA ARG A 15 -5.15 -18.97 4.53
C ARG A 15 -3.67 -19.29 4.77
N GLU A 16 -3.15 -20.32 4.12
CA GLU A 16 -1.73 -20.66 4.16
C GLU A 16 -0.87 -19.58 3.49
N ILE A 17 -1.33 -19.02 2.38
CA ILE A 17 -0.66 -17.90 1.70
C ILE A 17 -0.63 -16.68 2.62
N SER A 18 -1.76 -16.30 3.22
CA SER A 18 -1.83 -15.21 4.20
C SER A 18 -0.80 -15.39 5.32
N ALA A 19 -0.82 -16.54 5.98
CA ALA A 19 0.13 -16.85 7.05
C ALA A 19 1.60 -16.81 6.61
N ARG A 20 1.89 -17.20 5.37
CA ARG A 20 3.25 -17.13 4.79
C ARG A 20 3.68 -15.68 4.55
N LEU A 21 2.80 -14.83 4.00
CA LEU A 21 3.08 -13.40 3.76
C LEU A 21 3.26 -12.65 5.09
N VAL A 22 2.35 -12.81 6.03
CA VAL A 22 2.44 -12.23 7.39
C VAL A 22 3.76 -12.61 8.05
N ARG A 23 4.14 -13.89 8.01
CA ARG A 23 5.40 -14.35 8.58
C ARG A 23 6.63 -13.78 7.90
N ALA A 24 6.61 -13.65 6.56
CA ALA A 24 7.70 -13.06 5.80
C ALA A 24 7.89 -11.59 6.18
N ARG A 25 6.79 -10.84 6.29
CA ARG A 25 6.78 -9.44 6.75
C ARG A 25 7.27 -9.29 8.18
N ALA A 26 6.74 -10.08 9.12
CA ALA A 26 7.12 -10.04 10.53
C ALA A 26 8.62 -10.34 10.76
N ASN A 27 9.22 -11.15 9.91
CA ASN A 27 10.64 -11.49 9.99
C ASN A 27 11.52 -10.63 9.06
N ALA A 28 10.97 -9.60 8.40
CA ALA A 28 11.66 -8.77 7.42
C ALA A 28 12.44 -9.59 6.37
N ARG A 29 11.84 -10.68 5.89
CA ARG A 29 12.51 -11.65 5.02
C ARG A 29 11.83 -11.78 3.67
N ALA A 30 12.56 -11.52 2.59
CA ALA A 30 12.09 -11.77 1.24
C ALA A 30 11.81 -13.26 0.98
N LEU A 31 10.84 -13.51 0.15
CA LEU A 31 10.51 -14.83 -0.39
C LEU A 31 11.36 -15.10 -1.64
N SER A 32 11.52 -16.37 -2.01
CA SER A 32 12.19 -16.75 -3.26
C SER A 32 11.35 -16.47 -4.53
N GLY A 33 10.07 -16.13 -4.34
CA GLY A 33 9.09 -15.86 -5.38
C GLY A 33 7.69 -15.77 -4.79
N PRO A 34 6.65 -15.55 -5.60
CA PRO A 34 5.29 -15.50 -5.13
C PRO A 34 4.87 -16.85 -4.54
N PRO A 35 3.97 -16.88 -3.55
CA PRO A 35 3.31 -18.11 -3.15
C PRO A 35 2.54 -18.72 -4.33
N GLU A 36 2.56 -20.05 -4.45
CA GLU A 36 1.70 -20.76 -5.39
C GLU A 36 0.23 -20.62 -4.98
N GLY A 37 -0.67 -20.50 -5.97
CA GLY A 37 -2.10 -20.42 -5.73
C GLY A 37 -2.58 -19.05 -5.23
N LEU A 38 -1.89 -17.96 -5.59
CA LEU A 38 -2.42 -16.62 -5.36
C LEU A 38 -3.82 -16.47 -5.97
N PRO A 39 -4.70 -15.64 -5.38
CA PRO A 39 -6.05 -15.42 -5.89
C PRO A 39 -6.07 -14.96 -7.35
N ASP A 40 -7.09 -15.42 -8.08
CA ASP A 40 -7.35 -15.02 -9.46
C ASP A 40 -8.34 -13.85 -9.57
N SER A 41 -9.13 -13.58 -8.52
CA SER A 41 -10.08 -12.48 -8.45
C SER A 41 -9.68 -11.45 -7.39
N LEU A 42 -10.13 -10.20 -7.57
CA LEU A 42 -9.88 -9.13 -6.59
C LEU A 42 -10.60 -9.40 -5.27
N ASP A 43 -11.81 -9.96 -5.32
CA ASP A 43 -12.59 -10.30 -4.12
C ASP A 43 -11.83 -11.31 -3.23
N GLU A 44 -11.31 -12.38 -3.82
CA GLU A 44 -10.50 -13.36 -3.08
C GLU A 44 -9.19 -12.75 -2.56
N ALA A 45 -8.56 -11.87 -3.34
CA ALA A 45 -7.36 -11.17 -2.90
C ALA A 45 -7.65 -10.25 -1.70
N TYR A 46 -8.80 -9.56 -1.68
CA TYR A 46 -9.22 -8.77 -0.52
C TYR A 46 -9.62 -9.63 0.68
N LEU A 47 -10.21 -10.80 0.48
CA LEU A 47 -10.44 -11.76 1.58
C LEU A 47 -9.12 -12.22 2.21
N LEU A 48 -8.12 -12.51 1.36
CA LEU A 48 -6.78 -12.86 1.83
C LEU A 48 -6.12 -11.68 2.57
N GLN A 49 -6.21 -10.47 2.02
CA GLN A 49 -5.72 -9.25 2.68
C GLN A 49 -6.39 -9.05 4.05
N ALA A 50 -7.71 -9.21 4.12
CA ALA A 50 -8.46 -9.07 5.37
C ALA A 50 -8.01 -10.08 6.43
N GLN A 51 -7.75 -11.34 6.04
CA GLN A 51 -7.17 -12.34 6.93
C GLN A 51 -5.77 -11.93 7.40
N SER A 52 -4.93 -11.44 6.47
CA SER A 52 -3.57 -11.00 6.80
C SER A 52 -3.57 -9.79 7.75
N ILE A 53 -4.53 -8.85 7.59
CA ILE A 53 -4.73 -7.73 8.50
C ILE A 53 -5.13 -8.23 9.90
N ALA A 54 -6.05 -9.20 9.98
CA ALA A 54 -6.48 -9.75 11.25
C ALA A 54 -5.35 -10.50 12.01
N ASP A 55 -4.40 -11.07 11.27
CA ASP A 55 -3.24 -11.78 11.81
C ASP A 55 -2.02 -10.88 12.06
N TRP A 56 -2.07 -9.60 11.64
CA TRP A 56 -0.98 -8.63 11.80
C TRP A 56 -1.10 -7.88 13.12
N ASP A 57 -0.02 -7.86 13.89
CA ASP A 57 0.03 -7.22 15.23
C ASP A 57 0.29 -5.71 15.13
N ASP A 58 -0.58 -4.98 14.42
CA ASP A 58 -0.55 -3.51 14.35
C ASP A 58 -1.90 -2.95 13.88
N ASP A 59 -2.20 -1.72 14.28
CA ASP A 59 -3.46 -1.06 13.94
C ASP A 59 -3.43 -0.44 12.54
N VAL A 60 -4.50 -0.63 11.77
CA VAL A 60 -4.70 0.09 10.50
C VAL A 60 -5.11 1.52 10.79
N VAL A 61 -4.30 2.48 10.38
CA VAL A 61 -4.54 3.93 10.58
C VAL A 61 -4.88 4.67 9.29
N GLY A 62 -4.82 4.01 8.16
CA GLY A 62 -5.12 4.58 6.85
C GLY A 62 -5.09 3.56 5.74
N TRP A 63 -5.28 4.05 4.52
CA TRP A 63 -5.31 3.24 3.31
C TRP A 63 -4.55 3.95 2.19
N LYS A 64 -3.64 3.23 1.54
CA LYS A 64 -3.10 3.65 0.25
C LYS A 64 -4.08 3.26 -0.84
N VAL A 65 -4.10 4.03 -1.92
CA VAL A 65 -4.94 3.78 -3.09
C VAL A 65 -4.09 3.89 -4.35
N GLY A 66 -3.92 2.78 -5.05
CA GLY A 66 -3.18 2.71 -6.30
C GLY A 66 -4.09 2.44 -7.49
N GLY A 67 -3.65 2.79 -8.69
CA GLY A 67 -4.35 2.47 -9.92
C GLY A 67 -4.14 1.00 -10.33
N VAL A 68 -5.19 0.37 -10.86
CA VAL A 68 -5.03 -0.91 -11.56
C VAL A 68 -4.28 -0.64 -12.86
N PRO A 69 -3.16 -1.35 -13.14
CA PRO A 69 -2.40 -1.12 -14.37
C PRO A 69 -3.25 -1.36 -15.63
N ALA A 70 -3.04 -0.54 -16.65
CA ALA A 70 -3.83 -0.55 -17.88
C ALA A 70 -3.96 -1.94 -18.53
N ALA A 71 -2.95 -2.79 -18.41
CA ALA A 71 -2.97 -4.16 -18.93
C ALA A 71 -4.00 -5.08 -18.26
N TYR A 72 -4.57 -4.68 -17.12
CA TYR A 72 -5.53 -5.46 -16.35
C TYR A 72 -6.94 -4.87 -16.33
N LEU A 73 -7.17 -3.68 -16.92
CA LEU A 73 -8.46 -3.00 -16.93
C LEU A 73 -9.54 -3.74 -17.72
N ASP A 74 -9.15 -4.59 -18.69
CA ASP A 74 -10.08 -5.46 -19.41
C ASP A 74 -10.46 -6.70 -18.60
N ARG A 75 -9.70 -7.02 -17.55
CA ARG A 75 -9.92 -8.19 -16.70
C ARG A 75 -10.72 -7.86 -15.44
N PHE A 76 -10.55 -6.63 -14.92
CA PHE A 76 -11.15 -6.19 -13.67
C PHE A 76 -11.95 -4.91 -13.91
N ASP A 77 -13.16 -4.84 -13.36
CA ASP A 77 -14.03 -3.67 -13.45
C ASP A 77 -13.53 -2.50 -12.55
N GLU A 78 -12.75 -2.83 -11.52
CA GLU A 78 -12.18 -1.86 -10.58
C GLU A 78 -11.01 -1.13 -11.21
N LYS A 79 -11.02 0.21 -11.05
CA LYS A 79 -9.93 1.08 -11.50
C LYS A 79 -8.85 1.30 -10.46
N TYR A 80 -9.15 1.03 -9.20
CA TYR A 80 -8.27 1.28 -8.07
C TYR A 80 -8.22 0.09 -7.14
N LEU A 81 -7.10 -0.06 -6.49
CA LEU A 81 -6.87 -1.03 -5.43
C LEU A 81 -6.42 -0.32 -4.16
N ALA A 82 -6.68 -0.94 -3.01
CA ALA A 82 -6.32 -0.38 -1.71
C ALA A 82 -5.47 -1.35 -0.90
N GLY A 83 -4.57 -0.80 -0.11
CA GLY A 83 -3.78 -1.53 0.88
C GLY A 83 -3.76 -0.80 2.22
N PRO A 84 -3.66 -1.52 3.35
CA PRO A 84 -3.63 -0.92 4.67
C PRO A 84 -2.32 -0.18 4.93
N ILE A 85 -2.42 0.93 5.67
CA ILE A 85 -1.29 1.62 6.28
C ILE A 85 -1.35 1.35 7.77
N PHE A 86 -0.28 0.79 8.33
CA PHE A 86 -0.20 0.41 9.72
C PHE A 86 0.48 1.47 10.58
N ALA A 87 0.03 1.63 11.82
CA ALA A 87 0.46 2.71 12.72
C ALA A 87 1.99 2.75 12.92
N ARG A 88 2.63 1.60 13.13
CA ARG A 88 4.08 1.51 13.37
C ARG A 88 4.93 1.81 12.13
N SER A 89 4.32 1.83 10.94
CA SER A 89 5.01 2.11 9.67
C SER A 89 4.89 3.57 9.21
N VAL A 90 4.19 4.43 9.97
CA VAL A 90 4.05 5.85 9.65
C VAL A 90 5.18 6.66 10.29
N ARG A 91 5.77 7.56 9.52
CA ARG A 91 6.74 8.55 9.99
C ARG A 91 6.31 9.93 9.55
N THR A 92 6.48 10.92 10.43
CA THR A 92 6.25 12.34 10.09
C THR A 92 7.58 13.07 10.09
N VAL A 93 7.81 13.91 9.10
CA VAL A 93 9.01 14.72 8.97
C VAL A 93 8.66 16.18 8.69
N GLU A 94 9.41 17.08 9.29
CA GLU A 94 9.35 18.50 8.99
C GLU A 94 10.06 18.81 7.66
N GLN A 95 9.86 20.02 7.15
CA GLN A 95 10.55 20.47 5.93
C GLN A 95 12.08 20.39 6.10
N GLY A 96 12.74 19.71 5.17
CA GLY A 96 14.18 19.45 5.22
C GLY A 96 14.61 18.35 6.19
N GLY A 97 13.65 17.70 6.86
CA GLY A 97 13.89 16.52 7.68
C GLY A 97 14.11 15.25 6.85
N CYS A 98 14.55 14.18 7.51
CA CYS A 98 14.71 12.86 6.92
C CYS A 98 14.19 11.78 7.88
N ALA A 99 13.88 10.62 7.34
CA ALA A 99 13.54 9.43 8.10
C ALA A 99 14.08 8.18 7.42
N ASP A 100 14.49 7.20 8.22
CA ASP A 100 14.82 5.88 7.73
C ASP A 100 13.54 5.06 7.60
N MET A 101 13.34 4.47 6.43
CA MET A 101 12.19 3.63 6.14
C MET A 101 12.66 2.23 5.73
N PRO A 102 12.10 1.18 6.38
CA PRO A 102 12.52 -0.19 6.08
C PRO A 102 11.98 -0.67 4.74
N VAL A 103 12.80 -1.47 4.03
CA VAL A 103 12.41 -2.19 2.81
C VAL A 103 12.85 -3.66 2.90
N PHE A 104 12.25 -4.53 2.09
CA PHE A 104 12.64 -5.94 2.02
C PHE A 104 13.87 -6.10 1.11
N ASP A 105 15.02 -6.38 1.71
CA ASP A 105 16.22 -6.75 0.96
C ASP A 105 15.96 -8.07 0.18
N GLY A 106 16.24 -8.04 -1.12
CA GLY A 106 15.92 -9.14 -2.04
C GLY A 106 14.43 -9.26 -2.41
N GLY A 107 13.57 -8.42 -1.86
CA GLY A 107 12.17 -8.29 -2.22
C GLY A 107 11.92 -7.23 -3.30
N PHE A 108 10.76 -6.60 -3.24
CA PHE A 108 10.41 -5.40 -4.02
C PHE A 108 10.58 -4.16 -3.15
N ALA A 109 11.10 -3.08 -3.72
CA ALA A 109 11.16 -1.78 -3.06
C ALA A 109 11.06 -0.65 -4.08
N ALA A 110 10.23 0.34 -3.76
CA ALA A 110 10.09 1.61 -4.46
C ALA A 110 9.68 2.70 -3.47
N ILE A 111 9.95 3.95 -3.83
CA ILE A 111 9.39 5.13 -3.18
C ILE A 111 8.45 5.81 -4.15
N GLU A 112 7.24 6.08 -3.72
CA GLU A 112 6.18 6.68 -4.52
C GLU A 112 5.78 8.03 -3.89
N PRO A 113 6.10 9.19 -4.53
CA PRO A 113 5.63 10.49 -4.06
C PRO A 113 4.11 10.55 -4.08
N GLU A 114 3.49 10.94 -2.96
CA GLU A 114 2.07 10.85 -2.74
C GLU A 114 1.49 12.12 -2.13
N TYR A 115 0.20 12.36 -2.38
CA TYR A 115 -0.63 13.23 -1.57
C TYR A 115 -1.24 12.42 -0.42
N VAL A 116 -1.07 12.90 0.80
CA VAL A 116 -1.62 12.26 2.00
C VAL A 116 -2.78 13.08 2.53
N PHE A 117 -3.98 12.53 2.45
CA PHE A 117 -5.17 13.12 3.05
C PHE A 117 -5.36 12.60 4.48
N ARG A 118 -5.45 13.51 5.42
CA ARG A 118 -5.97 13.23 6.75
C ARG A 118 -7.41 13.70 6.80
N LEU A 119 -8.33 12.74 6.86
CA LEU A 119 -9.76 13.02 6.93
C LEU A 119 -10.12 13.45 8.35
N GLY A 120 -10.86 14.57 8.46
CA GLY A 120 -11.47 15.07 9.68
C GLY A 120 -12.87 14.49 9.91
N HIS A 121 -13.58 15.03 10.90
CA HIS A 121 -15.01 14.74 11.10
C HIS A 121 -15.89 15.54 10.13
N THR A 122 -15.36 16.63 9.62
CA THR A 122 -15.97 17.48 8.58
C THR A 122 -14.96 17.78 7.50
N ASP A 123 -15.44 18.13 6.31
CA ASP A 123 -14.58 18.47 5.15
C ASP A 123 -13.64 19.66 5.45
N GLU A 124 -14.02 20.58 6.37
CA GLU A 124 -13.19 21.71 6.78
C GLU A 124 -11.99 21.27 7.63
N GLU A 125 -12.11 20.14 8.32
CA GLU A 125 -11.04 19.57 9.14
C GLU A 125 -10.07 18.72 8.34
N ASP A 126 -10.39 18.41 7.08
CA ASP A 126 -9.49 17.66 6.21
C ASP A 126 -8.19 18.43 5.96
N ARG A 127 -7.11 17.71 5.95
CA ARG A 127 -5.76 18.23 5.69
C ARG A 127 -5.09 17.44 4.58
N LEU A 128 -4.32 18.16 3.78
CA LEU A 128 -3.49 17.57 2.74
C LEU A 128 -2.02 17.76 3.07
N TYR A 129 -1.24 16.72 2.90
CA TYR A 129 0.19 16.73 3.11
C TYR A 129 0.89 16.23 1.84
N ILE A 130 2.12 16.71 1.62
CA ILE A 130 3.05 16.00 0.75
C ILE A 130 3.59 14.79 1.50
N GLY A 131 3.77 13.67 0.84
CA GLY A 131 4.32 12.48 1.46
C GLY A 131 4.92 11.52 0.46
N ALA A 132 5.25 10.35 0.94
CA ALA A 132 5.69 9.25 0.10
C ALA A 132 5.22 7.91 0.67
N GLU A 133 4.72 7.05 -0.19
CA GLU A 133 4.56 5.65 0.12
C GLU A 133 5.91 4.94 -0.01
N ILE A 134 6.19 4.06 0.93
CA ILE A 134 7.24 3.06 0.79
C ILE A 134 6.59 1.78 0.31
N ALA A 135 6.58 1.62 -1.00
CA ALA A 135 6.07 0.42 -1.64
C ALA A 135 7.15 -0.67 -1.54
N SER A 136 6.95 -1.63 -0.64
CA SER A 136 7.88 -2.73 -0.47
C SER A 136 7.17 -4.02 -0.08
N SER A 137 7.64 -5.12 -0.62
CA SER A 137 7.04 -6.45 -0.48
C SER A 137 8.10 -7.53 -0.30
N PRO A 138 7.83 -8.56 0.52
CA PRO A 138 8.67 -9.74 0.56
C PRO A 138 8.65 -10.54 -0.77
N ILE A 139 7.68 -10.30 -1.65
CA ILE A 139 7.60 -10.95 -2.97
C ILE A 139 8.46 -10.15 -3.96
N PRO A 140 9.57 -10.71 -4.49
CA PRO A 140 10.36 -10.04 -5.53
C PRO A 140 9.49 -9.75 -6.75
N LYS A 141 9.62 -8.55 -7.33
CA LYS A 141 8.88 -8.13 -8.54
C LYS A 141 7.36 -8.30 -8.44
N ILE A 142 6.79 -8.03 -7.27
CA ILE A 142 5.36 -8.27 -6.98
C ILE A 142 4.43 -7.71 -8.06
N ASN A 143 4.76 -6.59 -8.67
CA ASN A 143 3.96 -5.94 -9.70
C ASN A 143 3.83 -6.77 -10.99
N ASP A 144 4.79 -7.66 -11.27
CA ASP A 144 4.74 -8.54 -12.45
C ASP A 144 3.64 -9.61 -12.32
N TYR A 145 3.19 -9.89 -11.10
CA TYR A 145 2.15 -10.88 -10.81
C TYR A 145 0.74 -10.26 -10.78
N GLY A 146 0.63 -8.95 -10.99
CA GLY A 146 -0.62 -8.23 -11.17
C GLY A 146 -1.35 -7.83 -9.89
N PRO A 147 -2.55 -7.22 -10.07
CA PRO A 147 -3.30 -6.59 -8.97
C PRO A 147 -3.65 -7.53 -7.82
N THR A 148 -3.99 -8.78 -8.10
CA THR A 148 -4.36 -9.75 -7.06
C THR A 148 -3.19 -10.08 -6.14
N ALA A 149 -1.97 -10.19 -6.68
CA ALA A 149 -0.77 -10.38 -5.88
C ALA A 149 -0.49 -9.15 -5.00
N VAL A 150 -0.59 -7.95 -5.57
CA VAL A 150 -0.39 -6.68 -4.86
C VAL A 150 -1.38 -6.54 -3.71
N ILE A 151 -2.69 -6.76 -3.94
CA ILE A 151 -3.71 -6.71 -2.89
C ILE A 151 -3.41 -7.74 -1.81
N SER A 152 -3.07 -8.98 -2.18
CA SER A 152 -2.80 -10.07 -1.24
C SER A 152 -1.68 -9.75 -0.25
N ASP A 153 -0.71 -8.91 -0.64
CA ASP A 153 0.40 -8.48 0.21
C ASP A 153 0.25 -7.00 0.62
N PHE A 154 -0.87 -6.66 1.26
CA PHE A 154 -1.15 -5.32 1.80
C PHE A 154 -1.09 -4.17 0.77
N GLY A 155 -1.41 -4.46 -0.49
CA GLY A 155 -1.26 -3.48 -1.56
C GLY A 155 0.20 -3.09 -1.83
N ASN A 156 1.16 -3.97 -1.52
CA ASN A 156 2.62 -3.76 -1.43
C ASN A 156 3.07 -2.62 -0.48
N ASN A 157 2.17 -2.08 0.34
CA ASN A 157 2.54 -1.04 1.30
C ASN A 157 3.47 -1.58 2.40
N ASN A 158 4.49 -0.81 2.73
CA ASN A 158 5.41 -1.09 3.85
C ASN A 158 5.67 0.15 4.71
N GLY A 159 5.05 1.26 4.40
CA GLY A 159 5.13 2.47 5.20
C GLY A 159 4.69 3.74 4.50
N LEU A 160 4.43 4.74 5.31
CA LEU A 160 4.04 6.08 4.87
C LEU A 160 4.93 7.13 5.52
N LEU A 161 5.51 7.99 4.71
CA LEU A 161 6.18 9.21 5.13
C LEU A 161 5.20 10.37 4.95
N ILE A 162 4.91 11.09 6.03
CA ILE A 162 4.08 12.30 6.03
C ILE A 162 5.01 13.50 6.19
N GLY A 163 5.06 14.34 5.17
CA GLY A 163 5.82 15.58 5.15
C GLY A 163 4.98 16.79 5.57
N PRO A 164 5.40 18.00 5.17
CA PRO A 164 4.69 19.23 5.49
C PRO A 164 3.25 19.28 4.97
N GLU A 165 2.38 19.97 5.72
CA GLU A 165 1.03 20.28 5.28
C GLU A 165 1.06 21.23 4.08
N ILE A 166 0.22 20.96 3.11
CA ILE A 166 -0.04 21.84 1.97
C ILE A 166 -1.18 22.78 2.36
N ALA A 167 -0.82 23.97 2.82
CA ALA A 167 -1.82 24.99 3.13
C ALA A 167 -2.60 25.38 1.87
N ASP A 168 -3.84 25.80 2.03
CA ASP A 168 -4.71 26.27 0.95
C ASP A 168 -4.91 25.30 -0.22
N TRP A 169 -4.70 23.98 0.02
CA TRP A 169 -4.77 22.94 -0.99
C TRP A 169 -6.08 22.93 -1.78
N ARG A 170 -7.18 23.42 -1.19
CA ARG A 170 -8.48 23.54 -1.86
C ARG A 170 -8.50 24.59 -2.98
N THR A 171 -7.52 25.48 -3.00
CA THR A 171 -7.37 26.54 -4.01
C THR A 171 -6.35 26.17 -5.10
N ILE A 172 -5.67 25.03 -4.95
CA ILE A 172 -4.71 24.56 -5.95
C ILE A 172 -5.49 24.17 -7.20
N ASP A 173 -5.29 24.93 -8.27
CA ASP A 173 -5.86 24.64 -9.57
C ASP A 173 -5.09 23.46 -10.19
N GLY A 174 -5.71 22.34 -10.29
CA GLY A 174 -5.45 21.02 -10.88
C GLY A 174 -4.07 20.59 -11.41
N ALA A 175 -3.06 21.43 -11.36
CA ALA A 175 -1.75 21.21 -11.96
C ALA A 175 -0.57 21.45 -11.00
N ALA A 176 -0.70 21.00 -9.75
CA ALA A 176 0.45 21.03 -8.85
C ALA A 176 1.59 20.18 -9.43
N LYS A 177 2.73 20.82 -9.71
CA LYS A 177 3.91 20.12 -10.20
C LYS A 177 4.64 19.48 -9.01
N VAL A 178 4.73 18.16 -9.02
CA VAL A 178 5.57 17.40 -8.08
C VAL A 178 6.94 17.20 -8.72
N THR A 179 7.99 17.44 -7.96
CA THR A 179 9.37 17.18 -8.37
C THR A 179 10.01 16.24 -7.37
N THR A 180 10.54 15.13 -7.86
CA THR A 180 11.24 14.12 -7.04
C THR A 180 12.72 14.14 -7.37
N HIS A 181 13.56 14.02 -6.35
CA HIS A 181 15.00 13.90 -6.52
C HIS A 181 15.48 12.61 -5.85
N ILE A 182 16.30 11.84 -6.55
CA ILE A 182 17.01 10.69 -6.01
C ILE A 182 18.49 10.96 -6.14
N ASP A 183 19.24 10.86 -5.04
CA ASP A 183 20.68 11.17 -4.97
C ASP A 183 21.04 12.57 -5.51
N GLY A 184 20.10 13.53 -5.37
CA GLY A 184 20.25 14.88 -5.84
C GLY A 184 19.89 15.10 -7.33
N GLU A 185 19.55 14.06 -8.07
CA GLU A 185 19.10 14.13 -9.45
C GLU A 185 17.57 14.21 -9.52
N CYS A 186 17.06 15.14 -10.33
CA CYS A 186 15.62 15.27 -10.62
C CYS A 186 15.17 14.16 -11.56
N ILE A 187 14.13 13.42 -11.17
CA ILE A 187 13.53 12.34 -11.93
C ILE A 187 12.08 12.66 -12.29
#